data_fedc4264fa6cee054b6d4cd528987bb8
#
_entry.id   fedc4264fa6cee054b6d4cd528987bb8
#
_cell.length_a   1.000
_cell.length_b   1.000
_cell.length_c   1.000
_cell.angle_alpha   90.00
_cell.angle_beta   90.00
_cell.angle_gamma   90.00
#
_symmetry.space_group_name_H-M   'P 1'
#
loop_
_entity.id
_entity.type
_entity.pdbx_description
1 polymer ?
#
loop_
_entity_poly.entity_id
_entity_poly.type
_entity_poly.pdbx_seq_one_letter_code
_entity_poly.pdbx_strand_id
1 'polypeptide(L)'
;MEYMKGLPDKAFDLAIVDPPYGIGVNHNMGRRKGDKPSDYKPAVWDNVSPPQEYFLELFRVSKNQIIWGANHFISKMPKDSSCWLLWDKMFSDDLSFAQFEMAWTSFDSVCKKFTKDPKDAFRIHPTQKPVQLYKWCLKNYATCTHCNNTGKIYDDPGMSITKTEMDCDWCDVAQRGRHKILDTHGGSRSLAIACHQMGFDHVSCEIDKDYHEASVKRYNNAIMQQSLF
;
A
#
# COMPACT_ATOMS: atom_id res chain seq x y z
N MET A 1 6.74 -2.73 15.14
CA MET A 1 7.53 -1.83 16.02
C MET A 1 9.00 -2.23 16.07
N GLU A 2 9.35 -3.43 16.51
CA GLU A 2 10.76 -3.84 16.68
C GLU A 2 11.60 -3.67 15.42
N TYR A 3 11.07 -4.10 14.26
CA TYR A 3 11.75 -3.92 12.98
C TYR A 3 12.11 -2.44 12.72
N MET A 4 11.18 -1.51 12.92
CA MET A 4 11.42 -0.09 12.65
C MET A 4 12.46 0.53 13.58
N LYS A 5 12.49 0.13 14.86
CA LYS A 5 13.47 0.66 15.85
C LYS A 5 14.93 0.47 15.45
N GLY A 6 15.22 -0.61 14.71
CA GLY A 6 16.59 -0.91 14.24
C GLY A 6 17.00 -0.18 12.95
N LEU A 7 16.12 0.65 12.38
CA LEU A 7 16.36 1.30 11.09
C LEU A 7 16.82 2.76 11.27
N PRO A 8 17.65 3.27 10.36
CA PRO A 8 17.98 4.69 10.32
C PRO A 8 16.76 5.52 9.92
N ASP A 9 16.82 6.82 10.18
CA ASP A 9 15.81 7.78 9.75
C ASP A 9 15.70 7.78 8.22
N LYS A 10 14.46 7.87 7.72
CA LYS A 10 14.18 7.95 6.28
C LYS A 10 14.75 6.81 5.45
N ALA A 11 14.85 5.60 6.04
CA ALA A 11 15.32 4.38 5.37
C ALA A 11 14.45 3.97 4.18
N PHE A 12 13.18 4.40 4.16
CA PHE A 12 12.21 4.14 3.09
C PHE A 12 11.75 5.44 2.42
N ASP A 13 11.50 5.38 1.12
CA ASP A 13 10.99 6.52 0.37
C ASP A 13 9.48 6.72 0.60
N LEU A 14 8.76 5.63 0.73
CA LEU A 14 7.32 5.65 1.00
C LEU A 14 6.92 4.47 1.89
N ALA A 15 6.13 4.75 2.92
CA ALA A 15 5.39 3.74 3.65
C ALA A 15 3.94 3.72 3.16
N ILE A 16 3.42 2.55 2.76
CA ILE A 16 2.00 2.33 2.48
C ILE A 16 1.52 1.27 3.44
N VAL A 17 0.72 1.68 4.41
CA VAL A 17 0.32 0.81 5.52
C VAL A 17 -1.20 0.75 5.69
N ASP A 18 -1.68 -0.42 6.11
CA ASP A 18 -3.09 -0.71 6.41
C ASP A 18 -3.18 -1.31 7.83
N PRO A 19 -2.95 -0.50 8.88
CA PRO A 19 -2.94 -0.99 10.24
C PRO A 19 -4.35 -1.35 10.72
N PRO A 20 -4.49 -2.13 11.81
CA PRO A 20 -5.78 -2.37 12.45
C PRO A 20 -6.51 -1.05 12.77
N TYR A 21 -7.81 -1.00 12.48
CA TYR A 21 -8.60 0.21 12.71
C TYR A 21 -9.15 0.31 14.15
N GLY A 22 -9.14 -0.79 14.90
CA GLY A 22 -9.71 -0.85 16.26
C GLY A 22 -11.23 -0.88 16.25
N ILE A 23 -11.84 -1.35 15.17
CA ILE A 23 -13.31 -1.41 15.01
C ILE A 23 -13.87 -2.82 15.22
N GLY A 24 -13.02 -3.79 15.60
CA GLY A 24 -13.42 -5.16 15.88
C GLY A 24 -14.00 -5.86 14.65
N VAL A 25 -13.36 -5.74 13.49
CA VAL A 25 -13.78 -6.45 12.28
C VAL A 25 -13.90 -7.94 12.58
N ASN A 26 -15.11 -8.47 12.52
CA ASN A 26 -15.33 -9.88 12.67
C ASN A 26 -15.63 -10.55 11.33
N HIS A 27 -15.44 -11.87 11.28
CA HIS A 27 -15.66 -12.69 10.08
C HIS A 27 -17.12 -12.71 9.62
N ASN A 28 -18.06 -12.25 10.46
CA ASN A 28 -19.50 -12.14 10.14
C ASN A 28 -19.91 -10.77 9.63
N MET A 29 -19.03 -9.76 9.71
CA MET A 29 -19.35 -8.45 9.14
C MET A 29 -19.48 -8.58 7.63
N GLY A 30 -20.59 -8.13 7.15
CA GLY A 30 -20.76 -7.99 5.75
C GLY A 30 -21.36 -9.14 4.99
N ARG A 31 -22.06 -10.00 5.64
CA ARG A 31 -22.77 -11.08 4.97
C ARG A 31 -24.20 -10.69 4.64
N ARG A 32 -24.60 -11.03 3.43
CA ARG A 32 -26.01 -11.07 3.06
C ARG A 32 -26.62 -12.34 3.69
N LYS A 33 -27.93 -12.30 3.98
CA LYS A 33 -28.67 -13.50 4.39
C LYS A 33 -28.50 -14.59 3.32
N GLY A 34 -27.86 -15.71 3.69
CA GLY A 34 -27.60 -16.83 2.77
C GLY A 34 -26.15 -16.97 2.28
N ASP A 35 -25.26 -16.00 2.57
CA ASP A 35 -23.84 -16.16 2.24
C ASP A 35 -23.20 -17.26 3.11
N LYS A 36 -22.35 -18.09 2.47
CA LYS A 36 -21.60 -19.12 3.20
C LYS A 36 -20.59 -18.44 4.15
N PRO A 37 -20.37 -19.03 5.35
CA PRO A 37 -19.32 -18.61 6.26
C PRO A 37 -17.96 -18.56 5.53
N SER A 38 -17.22 -17.47 5.65
CA SER A 38 -15.79 -17.48 5.32
C SER A 38 -15.06 -18.18 6.44
N ASP A 39 -14.12 -19.10 6.11
CA ASP A 39 -13.33 -19.87 7.07
C ASP A 39 -12.21 -19.05 7.74
N TYR A 40 -12.37 -17.70 7.83
CA TYR A 40 -11.40 -16.85 8.51
C TYR A 40 -11.50 -17.02 10.02
N LYS A 41 -10.35 -17.12 10.68
CA LYS A 41 -10.26 -17.09 12.15
C LYS A 41 -10.81 -15.76 12.68
N PRO A 42 -11.37 -15.71 13.90
CA PRO A 42 -11.78 -14.45 14.53
C PRO A 42 -10.63 -13.44 14.55
N ALA A 43 -10.88 -12.23 14.08
CA ALA A 43 -9.88 -11.17 13.98
C ALA A 43 -9.67 -10.47 15.33
N VAL A 44 -8.93 -11.10 16.24
CA VAL A 44 -8.56 -10.49 17.54
C VAL A 44 -7.61 -9.30 17.36
N TRP A 45 -6.87 -9.29 16.26
CA TRP A 45 -5.87 -8.25 15.95
C TRP A 45 -6.49 -6.88 15.65
N ASP A 46 -7.76 -6.77 15.29
CA ASP A 46 -8.43 -5.49 14.99
C ASP A 46 -9.19 -4.89 16.19
N ASN A 47 -8.92 -5.35 17.40
CA ASN A 47 -9.60 -4.81 18.58
C ASN A 47 -9.07 -3.43 19.02
N VAL A 48 -7.84 -3.09 18.65
CA VAL A 48 -7.18 -1.82 19.02
C VAL A 48 -6.35 -1.30 17.85
N SER A 49 -6.48 -0.01 17.56
CA SER A 49 -5.58 0.65 16.59
C SER A 49 -4.16 0.81 17.17
N PRO A 50 -3.11 0.89 16.34
CA PRO A 50 -1.74 1.04 16.83
C PRO A 50 -1.58 2.23 17.77
N PRO A 51 -0.67 2.16 18.75
CA PRO A 51 -0.39 3.25 19.67
C PRO A 51 0.33 4.41 18.95
N GLN A 52 0.39 5.58 19.58
CA GLN A 52 1.03 6.78 19.02
C GLN A 52 2.48 6.54 18.61
N GLU A 53 3.23 5.77 19.40
CA GLU A 53 4.64 5.45 19.17
C GLU A 53 4.88 4.72 17.85
N TYR A 54 3.90 3.92 17.40
CA TYR A 54 3.97 3.27 16.09
C TYR A 54 4.00 4.30 14.96
N PHE A 55 3.14 5.31 15.03
CA PHE A 55 3.09 6.35 14.01
C PHE A 55 4.34 7.23 14.03
N LEU A 56 4.84 7.58 15.21
CA LEU A 56 6.11 8.32 15.34
C LEU A 56 7.27 7.57 14.67
N GLU A 57 7.39 6.27 14.92
CA GLU A 57 8.41 5.43 14.27
C GLU A 57 8.17 5.31 12.75
N LEU A 58 6.92 5.16 12.30
CA LEU A 58 6.60 5.12 10.88
C LEU A 58 7.04 6.40 10.16
N PHE A 59 6.77 7.56 10.77
CA PHE A 59 7.20 8.85 10.24
C PHE A 59 8.72 9.06 10.30
N ARG A 60 9.38 8.50 11.31
CA ARG A 60 10.84 8.54 11.42
C ARG A 60 11.51 7.75 10.29
N VAL A 61 11.09 6.50 10.05
CA VAL A 61 11.76 5.59 9.11
C VAL A 61 11.37 5.80 7.65
N SER A 62 10.31 6.57 7.34
CA SER A 62 9.87 6.82 5.97
C SER A 62 9.79 8.30 5.63
N LYS A 63 10.11 8.65 4.37
CA LYS A 63 10.04 10.03 3.89
C LYS A 63 8.59 10.47 3.73
N ASN A 64 7.77 9.63 3.07
CA ASN A 64 6.36 9.87 2.81
C ASN A 64 5.51 8.69 3.30
N GLN A 65 4.21 8.96 3.53
CA GLN A 65 3.29 7.96 4.07
C GLN A 65 1.94 8.01 3.35
N ILE A 66 1.34 6.81 3.18
CA ILE A 66 -0.06 6.58 2.84
C ILE A 66 -0.59 5.63 3.91
N ILE A 67 -1.56 6.07 4.72
CA ILE A 67 -2.05 5.33 5.90
C ILE A 67 -3.55 5.10 5.73
N TRP A 68 -3.93 3.88 5.38
CA TRP A 68 -5.33 3.47 5.23
C TRP A 68 -6.03 3.44 6.60
N GLY A 69 -7.33 3.76 6.61
CA GLY A 69 -8.13 3.76 7.81
C GLY A 69 -7.82 4.89 8.81
N ALA A 70 -7.02 5.87 8.44
CA ALA A 70 -6.61 6.95 9.35
C ALA A 70 -7.77 7.77 9.92
N ASN A 71 -8.94 7.76 9.28
CA ASN A 71 -10.17 8.34 9.81
C ASN A 71 -10.62 7.72 11.15
N HIS A 72 -10.22 6.48 11.47
CA HIS A 72 -10.52 5.82 12.75
C HIS A 72 -9.57 6.22 13.87
N PHE A 73 -8.41 6.82 13.56
CA PHE A 73 -7.39 7.23 14.52
C PHE A 73 -6.71 8.56 14.11
N ILE A 74 -7.50 9.49 13.57
CA ILE A 74 -7.00 10.78 13.04
C ILE A 74 -6.20 11.59 14.07
N SER A 75 -6.55 11.50 15.35
CA SER A 75 -5.83 12.18 16.44
C SER A 75 -4.37 11.73 16.60
N LYS A 76 -3.98 10.61 15.97
CA LYS A 76 -2.61 10.09 15.98
C LYS A 76 -1.79 10.56 14.78
N MET A 77 -2.39 11.29 13.85
CA MET A 77 -1.66 11.85 12.71
C MET A 77 -0.90 13.11 13.13
N PRO A 78 0.31 13.35 12.58
CA PRO A 78 1.20 14.44 13.06
C PRO A 78 0.74 15.82 12.59
N LYS A 79 -0.05 15.90 11.55
CA LYS A 79 -0.53 17.15 10.91
C LYS A 79 -1.78 16.90 10.08
N ASP A 80 -2.45 17.98 9.71
CA ASP A 80 -3.49 17.93 8.69
C ASP A 80 -2.92 17.49 7.34
N SER A 81 -3.79 16.99 6.46
CA SER A 81 -3.43 16.62 5.10
C SER A 81 -4.46 17.16 4.11
N SER A 82 -3.97 17.84 3.08
CA SER A 82 -4.77 18.25 1.91
C SER A 82 -5.03 17.09 0.94
N CYS A 83 -4.21 16.04 1.01
CA CYS A 83 -4.22 14.91 0.08
C CYS A 83 -4.74 13.64 0.74
N TRP A 84 -6.03 13.41 0.66
CA TRP A 84 -6.66 12.15 1.05
C TRP A 84 -6.89 11.27 -0.18
N LEU A 85 -6.74 9.94 0.00
CA LEU A 85 -7.09 8.96 -1.01
C LEU A 85 -8.38 8.26 -0.61
N LEU A 86 -9.26 8.08 -1.58
CA LEU A 86 -10.51 7.36 -1.41
C LEU A 86 -10.50 6.12 -2.31
N TRP A 87 -10.72 4.96 -1.72
CA TRP A 87 -11.03 3.75 -2.47
C TRP A 87 -12.53 3.52 -2.45
N ASP A 88 -13.18 3.82 -3.57
CA ASP A 88 -14.59 3.57 -3.84
C ASP A 88 -14.78 2.09 -4.20
N LYS A 89 -15.52 1.37 -3.35
CA LYS A 89 -15.75 -0.08 -3.46
C LYS A 89 -16.89 -0.44 -4.40
N MET A 90 -17.53 0.54 -5.01
CA MET A 90 -18.69 0.35 -5.91
C MET A 90 -19.87 -0.36 -5.23
N PHE A 91 -20.02 -0.20 -3.92
CA PHE A 91 -21.18 -0.75 -3.20
C PHE A 91 -22.41 0.13 -3.40
N SER A 92 -23.59 -0.49 -3.49
CA SER A 92 -24.85 0.22 -3.54
C SER A 92 -25.20 0.81 -2.18
N ASP A 93 -26.03 1.86 -2.18
CA ASP A 93 -26.48 2.57 -0.97
C ASP A 93 -27.28 1.68 0.01
N ASP A 94 -27.84 0.56 -0.49
CA ASP A 94 -28.60 -0.39 0.32
C ASP A 94 -27.74 -1.29 1.22
N LEU A 95 -26.42 -1.21 1.13
CA LEU A 95 -25.51 -2.04 1.92
C LEU A 95 -25.03 -1.27 3.16
N SER A 96 -25.08 -1.94 4.30
CA SER A 96 -24.58 -1.39 5.60
C SER A 96 -23.04 -1.30 5.68
N PHE A 97 -22.35 -1.46 4.54
CA PHE A 97 -20.89 -1.39 4.46
C PHE A 97 -20.42 0.00 4.09
N ALA A 98 -19.22 0.35 4.57
CA ALA A 98 -18.55 1.53 4.08
C ALA A 98 -18.34 1.43 2.57
N GLN A 99 -18.95 2.35 1.82
CA GLN A 99 -18.87 2.43 0.36
C GLN A 99 -17.44 2.73 -0.10
N PHE A 100 -16.67 3.43 0.71
CA PHE A 100 -15.27 3.76 0.44
C PHE A 100 -14.41 3.61 1.67
N GLU A 101 -13.13 3.43 1.46
CA GLU A 101 -12.08 3.53 2.48
C GLU A 101 -11.21 4.74 2.21
N MET A 102 -10.70 5.35 3.27
CA MET A 102 -9.90 6.56 3.21
C MET A 102 -8.48 6.29 3.66
N ALA A 103 -7.52 6.93 2.99
CA ALA A 103 -6.14 6.99 3.46
C ALA A 103 -5.70 8.43 3.65
N TRP A 104 -5.11 8.72 4.80
CA TRP A 104 -4.35 9.93 5.05
C TRP A 104 -3.01 9.83 4.32
N THR A 105 -2.53 10.95 3.77
CA THR A 105 -1.20 10.99 3.16
C THR A 105 -0.38 12.17 3.67
N SER A 106 0.95 12.04 3.61
CA SER A 106 1.89 13.12 3.93
C SER A 106 2.11 14.10 2.77
N PHE A 107 1.55 13.80 1.59
CA PHE A 107 1.76 14.59 0.39
C PHE A 107 0.96 15.89 0.42
N ASP A 108 1.55 16.94 -0.13
CA ASP A 108 0.86 18.21 -0.39
C ASP A 108 0.29 18.19 -1.83
N SER A 109 -0.96 17.74 -1.95
CA SER A 109 -1.65 17.57 -3.23
C SER A 109 -3.15 17.53 -3.01
N VAL A 110 -3.93 17.43 -4.08
CA VAL A 110 -5.40 17.29 -4.01
C VAL A 110 -5.82 15.86 -3.69
N CYS A 111 -7.02 15.71 -3.11
CA CYS A 111 -7.64 14.41 -2.90
C CYS A 111 -7.82 13.65 -4.22
N LYS A 112 -7.58 12.34 -4.21
CA LYS A 112 -7.78 11.47 -5.38
C LYS A 112 -8.64 10.27 -5.03
N LYS A 113 -9.40 9.80 -6.02
CA LYS A 113 -10.27 8.63 -5.90
C LYS A 113 -9.81 7.50 -6.83
N PHE A 114 -9.83 6.29 -6.29
CA PHE A 114 -9.68 5.03 -7.02
C PHE A 114 -10.98 4.25 -6.91
N THR A 115 -11.49 3.70 -8.02
CA THR A 115 -12.76 2.97 -8.06
C THR A 115 -12.50 1.54 -8.49
N LYS A 116 -12.85 0.59 -7.64
CA LYS A 116 -12.77 -0.85 -7.93
C LYS A 116 -13.54 -1.67 -6.90
N ASP A 117 -14.33 -2.64 -7.37
CA ASP A 117 -14.96 -3.67 -6.54
C ASP A 117 -13.87 -4.43 -5.74
N PRO A 118 -14.06 -4.63 -4.41
CA PRO A 118 -13.14 -5.40 -3.57
C PRO A 118 -13.12 -6.89 -3.87
N LYS A 119 -14.02 -7.40 -4.71
CA LYS A 119 -14.06 -8.81 -5.08
C LYS A 119 -12.75 -9.23 -5.76
N ASP A 120 -12.12 -10.23 -5.17
CA ASP A 120 -10.94 -10.91 -5.70
C ASP A 120 -11.24 -12.40 -5.64
N ALA A 121 -10.94 -13.12 -6.72
CA ALA A 121 -11.20 -14.56 -6.82
C ALA A 121 -10.44 -15.38 -5.77
N PHE A 122 -9.31 -14.85 -5.29
CA PHE A 122 -8.41 -15.53 -4.35
C PHE A 122 -8.13 -14.68 -3.11
N ARG A 123 -9.16 -14.51 -2.27
CA ARG A 123 -9.00 -13.81 -0.99
C ARG A 123 -8.46 -14.76 0.06
N ILE A 124 -7.37 -14.38 0.70
CA ILE A 124 -6.74 -15.10 1.82
C ILE A 124 -6.85 -14.33 3.16
N HIS A 125 -7.29 -13.06 3.11
CA HIS A 125 -7.39 -12.20 4.28
C HIS A 125 -8.74 -11.44 4.26
N PRO A 126 -9.44 -11.29 5.41
CA PRO A 126 -10.77 -10.67 5.45
C PRO A 126 -10.79 -9.21 4.97
N THR A 127 -9.72 -8.46 5.22
CA THR A 127 -9.58 -7.05 4.82
C THR A 127 -8.67 -6.87 3.59
N GLN A 128 -8.47 -7.92 2.79
CA GLN A 128 -7.60 -7.87 1.61
C GLN A 128 -7.99 -6.75 0.66
N LYS A 129 -7.06 -5.84 0.41
CA LYS A 129 -7.16 -4.80 -0.60
C LYS A 129 -6.69 -5.30 -1.97
N PRO A 130 -7.25 -4.79 -3.08
CA PRO A 130 -6.84 -5.19 -4.44
C PRO A 130 -5.40 -4.78 -4.76
N VAL A 131 -4.66 -5.63 -5.47
CA VAL A 131 -3.31 -5.30 -5.98
C VAL A 131 -3.33 -4.03 -6.84
N GLN A 132 -4.39 -3.83 -7.63
CA GLN A 132 -4.57 -2.65 -8.49
C GLN A 132 -4.66 -1.34 -7.71
N LEU A 133 -5.22 -1.34 -6.50
CA LEU A 133 -5.23 -0.18 -5.61
C LEU A 133 -3.80 0.24 -5.25
N TYR A 134 -2.97 -0.72 -4.88
CA TYR A 134 -1.57 -0.45 -4.54
C TYR A 134 -0.74 -0.04 -5.77
N LYS A 135 -0.98 -0.64 -6.93
CA LYS A 135 -0.37 -0.19 -8.19
C LYS A 135 -0.74 1.27 -8.49
N TRP A 136 -1.99 1.64 -8.25
CA TRP A 136 -2.44 3.02 -8.43
C TRP A 136 -1.74 3.97 -7.44
N CYS A 137 -1.58 3.58 -6.17
CA CYS A 137 -0.83 4.35 -5.18
C CYS A 137 0.63 4.52 -5.60
N LEU A 138 1.32 3.44 -5.98
CA LEU A 138 2.72 3.48 -6.43
C LEU A 138 2.90 4.37 -7.66
N LYS A 139 2.04 4.23 -8.65
CA LYS A 139 2.07 5.05 -9.88
C LYS A 139 1.95 6.54 -9.58
N ASN A 140 1.07 6.94 -8.66
CA ASN A 140 0.80 8.35 -8.38
C ASN A 140 1.76 8.98 -7.36
N TYR A 141 2.40 8.18 -6.49
CA TYR A 141 3.10 8.69 -5.30
C TYR A 141 4.52 8.17 -5.11
N ALA A 142 4.93 7.14 -5.86
CA ALA A 142 6.28 6.59 -5.80
C ALA A 142 7.00 6.59 -7.16
N THR A 143 6.28 6.82 -8.25
CA THR A 143 6.86 6.82 -9.60
C THR A 143 7.27 8.24 -9.99
N CYS A 144 8.51 8.42 -10.37
CA CYS A 144 8.97 9.65 -10.97
C CYS A 144 8.30 9.87 -12.33
N THR A 145 7.63 11.01 -12.52
CA THR A 145 6.89 11.32 -13.75
C THR A 145 7.79 11.60 -14.95
N HIS A 146 9.07 11.88 -14.72
CA HIS A 146 10.05 12.23 -15.77
C HIS A 146 10.76 11.01 -16.33
N CYS A 147 11.15 10.05 -15.47
CA CYS A 147 11.90 8.87 -15.90
C CYS A 147 11.19 7.55 -15.63
N ASN A 148 9.98 7.53 -15.08
CA ASN A 148 9.27 6.33 -14.66
C ASN A 148 10.11 5.40 -13.74
N ASN A 149 10.93 6.00 -12.86
CA ASN A 149 11.86 5.33 -11.96
C ASN A 149 12.99 4.54 -12.64
N THR A 150 13.31 4.81 -13.89
CA THR A 150 14.51 4.26 -14.55
C THR A 150 15.79 4.92 -14.05
N GLY A 151 15.68 6.14 -13.50
CA GLY A 151 16.80 7.01 -13.18
C GLY A 151 17.40 7.68 -14.42
N LYS A 152 16.88 7.39 -15.60
CA LYS A 152 17.39 7.88 -16.89
C LYS A 152 16.31 8.62 -17.67
N ILE A 153 16.68 9.71 -18.28
CA ILE A 153 15.89 10.46 -19.24
C ILE A 153 16.65 10.53 -20.57
N TYR A 154 15.92 10.71 -21.65
CA TYR A 154 16.50 10.85 -22.97
C TYR A 154 16.21 12.24 -23.48
N ASP A 155 17.25 12.97 -23.86
CA ASP A 155 17.09 14.20 -24.63
C ASP A 155 16.68 13.83 -26.06
N ASP A 156 15.57 14.42 -26.52
CA ASP A 156 15.12 14.27 -27.91
C ASP A 156 15.32 15.60 -28.62
N PRO A 157 16.49 15.82 -29.24
CA PRO A 157 16.84 17.09 -29.90
C PRO A 157 16.06 17.33 -31.22
N GLY A 158 14.92 16.64 -31.41
CA GLY A 158 13.97 16.93 -32.50
C GLY A 158 14.39 16.56 -33.91
N MET A 159 15.67 16.31 -34.18
CA MET A 159 16.21 15.93 -35.50
C MET A 159 17.47 15.08 -35.46
N SER A 160 17.95 14.69 -34.28
CA SER A 160 19.14 13.81 -34.15
C SER A 160 18.73 12.35 -34.05
N ILE A 161 19.43 11.47 -34.77
CA ILE A 161 19.23 10.02 -34.77
C ILE A 161 19.74 9.41 -33.45
N THR A 162 20.53 10.15 -32.67
CA THR A 162 21.13 9.70 -31.41
C THR A 162 20.43 10.36 -30.22
N LYS A 163 19.70 9.56 -29.44
CA LYS A 163 19.18 9.97 -28.13
C LYS A 163 20.32 9.95 -27.12
N THR A 164 20.59 11.06 -26.48
CA THR A 164 21.57 11.12 -25.39
C THR A 164 20.89 10.70 -24.10
N GLU A 165 21.40 9.65 -23.47
CA GLU A 165 20.95 9.19 -22.15
C GLU A 165 21.61 10.06 -21.08
N MET A 166 20.79 10.60 -20.18
CA MET A 166 21.22 11.41 -19.03
C MET A 166 20.60 10.90 -17.75
N ASP A 167 21.23 11.19 -16.62
CA ASP A 167 20.62 10.91 -15.31
C ASP A 167 19.42 11.81 -15.09
N CYS A 168 18.39 11.29 -14.42
CA CYS A 168 17.19 12.05 -14.13
C CYS A 168 17.45 12.98 -12.94
N ASP A 169 17.41 14.29 -13.16
CA ASP A 169 17.57 15.32 -12.12
C ASP A 169 16.37 15.47 -11.19
N TRP A 170 15.21 14.88 -11.56
CA TRP A 170 13.95 14.97 -10.82
C TRP A 170 13.78 13.90 -9.75
N CYS A 171 14.61 12.88 -9.76
CA CYS A 171 14.64 11.83 -8.75
C CYS A 171 16.06 11.31 -8.56
N ASP A 172 16.30 10.69 -7.42
CA ASP A 172 17.61 10.16 -7.06
C ASP A 172 17.77 8.63 -7.34
N VAL A 173 16.89 8.08 -8.17
CA VAL A 173 16.92 6.64 -8.53
C VAL A 173 18.23 6.25 -9.22
N ALA A 174 18.77 7.13 -10.07
CA ALA A 174 20.07 6.91 -10.73
C ALA A 174 21.22 6.78 -9.73
N GLN A 175 21.16 7.50 -8.60
CA GLN A 175 22.20 7.53 -7.58
C GLN A 175 22.01 6.50 -6.47
N ARG A 176 20.75 6.20 -6.06
CA ARG A 176 20.40 5.38 -4.91
C ARG A 176 19.76 4.04 -5.25
N GLY A 177 19.45 3.80 -6.53
CA GLY A 177 18.69 2.63 -6.97
C GLY A 177 17.18 2.79 -6.79
N ARG A 178 16.45 1.66 -6.85
CA ARG A 178 14.99 1.63 -6.80
C ARG A 178 14.44 2.22 -5.50
N HIS A 179 13.30 2.89 -5.60
CA HIS A 179 12.59 3.39 -4.41
C HIS A 179 12.18 2.21 -3.52
N LYS A 180 12.38 2.41 -2.20
CA LYS A 180 12.09 1.40 -1.17
C LYS A 180 10.75 1.68 -0.52
N ILE A 181 9.88 0.69 -0.54
CA ILE A 181 8.52 0.75 0.01
C ILE A 181 8.44 -0.07 1.29
N LEU A 182 7.82 0.52 2.33
CA LEU A 182 7.57 -0.17 3.60
C LEU A 182 6.08 -0.51 3.75
N ASP A 183 5.81 -1.75 4.14
CA ASP A 183 4.50 -2.24 4.57
C ASP A 183 4.66 -2.93 5.94
N THR A 184 4.14 -2.34 6.99
CA THR A 184 4.24 -2.88 8.35
C THR A 184 3.10 -3.83 8.73
N HIS A 185 2.08 -3.96 7.87
CA HIS A 185 0.90 -4.80 8.07
C HIS A 185 0.58 -5.55 6.78
N GLY A 186 1.45 -6.48 6.40
CA GLY A 186 1.46 -7.14 5.10
C GLY A 186 0.19 -7.89 4.73
N GLY A 187 -0.48 -8.46 5.73
CA GLY A 187 -1.74 -9.17 5.54
C GLY A 187 -1.69 -10.13 4.35
N SER A 188 -2.39 -9.80 3.27
CA SER A 188 -2.42 -10.60 2.05
C SER A 188 -1.24 -10.39 1.09
N ARG A 189 -0.29 -9.50 1.40
CA ARG A 189 0.83 -9.06 0.53
C ARG A 189 0.42 -8.47 -0.83
N SER A 190 -0.76 -7.87 -0.90
CA SER A 190 -1.19 -7.20 -2.14
C SER A 190 -0.26 -6.05 -2.54
N LEU A 191 0.28 -5.29 -1.57
CA LEU A 191 1.28 -4.25 -1.83
C LEU A 191 2.60 -4.86 -2.31
N ALA A 192 3.08 -5.95 -1.69
CA ALA A 192 4.30 -6.64 -2.11
C ALA A 192 4.22 -7.12 -3.57
N ILE A 193 3.07 -7.70 -3.97
CA ILE A 193 2.81 -8.10 -5.35
C ILE A 193 2.85 -6.88 -6.29
N ALA A 194 2.21 -5.77 -5.91
CA ALA A 194 2.24 -4.54 -6.69
C ALA A 194 3.67 -3.99 -6.86
N CYS A 195 4.46 -3.97 -5.78
CA CYS A 195 5.86 -3.55 -5.80
C CYS A 195 6.69 -4.40 -6.75
N HIS A 196 6.59 -5.74 -6.65
CA HIS A 196 7.29 -6.64 -7.57
C HIS A 196 6.94 -6.36 -9.03
N GLN A 197 5.63 -6.24 -9.33
CA GLN A 197 5.14 -6.02 -10.68
C GLN A 197 5.51 -4.67 -11.28
N MET A 198 5.84 -3.69 -10.46
CA MET A 198 6.20 -2.34 -10.87
C MET A 198 7.70 -2.03 -10.65
N GLY A 199 8.50 -3.00 -10.20
CA GLY A 199 9.95 -2.86 -10.05
C GLY A 199 10.39 -2.03 -8.86
N PHE A 200 9.62 -1.99 -7.77
CA PHE A 200 10.01 -1.36 -6.51
C PHE A 200 10.66 -2.35 -5.56
N ASP A 201 11.66 -1.91 -4.81
CA ASP A 201 12.15 -2.65 -3.64
C ASP A 201 11.14 -2.51 -2.50
N HIS A 202 10.89 -3.57 -1.74
CA HIS A 202 9.91 -3.51 -0.66
C HIS A 202 10.29 -4.37 0.53
N VAL A 203 9.80 -3.96 1.69
CA VAL A 203 9.77 -4.76 2.91
C VAL A 203 8.33 -4.83 3.40
N SER A 204 7.86 -6.04 3.69
CA SER A 204 6.53 -6.30 4.22
C SER A 204 6.62 -7.13 5.49
N CYS A 205 6.04 -6.63 6.59
CA CYS A 205 5.99 -7.31 7.88
C CYS A 205 4.58 -7.87 8.11
N GLU A 206 4.49 -9.06 8.69
CA GLU A 206 3.25 -9.69 9.15
C GLU A 206 3.53 -10.41 10.47
N ILE A 207 2.72 -10.12 11.49
CA ILE A 207 2.89 -10.69 12.83
C ILE A 207 2.18 -12.03 13.01
N ASP A 208 1.05 -12.22 12.33
CA ASP A 208 0.32 -13.48 12.37
C ASP A 208 1.01 -14.50 11.46
N LYS A 209 1.43 -15.62 12.07
CA LYS A 209 2.19 -16.66 11.37
C LYS A 209 1.38 -17.31 10.24
N ASP A 210 0.10 -17.58 10.47
CA ASP A 210 -0.74 -18.27 9.49
C ASP A 210 -0.99 -17.35 8.28
N TYR A 211 -1.27 -16.05 8.52
CA TYR A 211 -1.38 -15.06 7.45
C TYR A 211 -0.04 -14.83 6.75
N HIS A 212 1.07 -14.83 7.49
CA HIS A 212 2.39 -14.75 6.89
C HIS A 212 2.64 -15.89 5.89
N GLU A 213 2.45 -17.15 6.30
CA GLU A 213 2.66 -18.33 5.44
C GLU A 213 1.73 -18.31 4.21
N ALA A 214 0.44 -18.05 4.42
CA ALA A 214 -0.53 -17.96 3.33
C ALA A 214 -0.20 -16.84 2.34
N SER A 215 0.25 -15.67 2.84
CA SER A 215 0.58 -14.52 2.01
C SER A 215 1.88 -14.68 1.24
N VAL A 216 2.88 -15.37 1.81
CA VAL A 216 4.12 -15.74 1.08
C VAL A 216 3.78 -16.69 -0.07
N LYS A 217 2.94 -17.70 0.16
CA LYS A 217 2.49 -18.60 -0.92
C LYS A 217 1.76 -17.83 -2.03
N ARG A 218 0.85 -16.90 -1.65
CA ARG A 218 0.15 -16.04 -2.62
C ARG A 218 1.13 -15.18 -3.43
N TYR A 219 2.08 -14.56 -2.76
CA TYR A 219 3.12 -13.74 -3.40
C TYR A 219 3.94 -14.57 -4.41
N ASN A 220 4.47 -15.73 -3.99
CA ASN A 220 5.25 -16.61 -4.85
C ASN A 220 4.47 -17.06 -6.09
N ASN A 221 3.19 -17.43 -5.94
CA ASN A 221 2.34 -17.79 -7.06
C ASN A 221 2.15 -16.62 -8.04
N ALA A 222 1.97 -15.40 -7.53
CA ALA A 222 1.77 -14.22 -8.36
C ALA A 222 3.03 -13.84 -9.17
N ILE A 223 4.23 -14.01 -8.61
CA ILE A 223 5.48 -13.71 -9.31
C ILE A 223 5.86 -14.81 -10.33
N MET A 224 5.56 -16.08 -10.03
CA MET A 224 5.80 -17.18 -10.97
C MET A 224 4.95 -17.07 -12.24
N GLN A 225 3.69 -16.62 -12.11
CA GLN A 225 2.82 -16.44 -13.27
C GLN A 225 3.32 -15.36 -14.24
N GLN A 226 4.05 -14.37 -13.77
CA GLN A 226 4.62 -13.32 -14.61
C GLN A 226 5.87 -13.77 -15.39
N SER A 227 6.61 -14.75 -14.90
CA SER A 227 7.81 -15.26 -15.59
C SER A 227 7.47 -16.19 -16.77
N LEU A 228 6.18 -16.46 -17.02
CA LEU A 228 5.72 -17.32 -18.10
C LEU A 228 5.25 -16.53 -19.34
N PHE A 229 5.26 -15.21 -19.30
CA PHE A 229 4.91 -14.29 -20.38
C PHE A 229 6.01 -13.24 -20.58
#